data_bd8f71a9cd62d1d48846e29d33bcb82f
#
_entry.id   bd8f71a9cd62d1d48846e29d33bcb82f
#
_cell.length_a   1.000
_cell.length_b   1.000
_cell.length_c   1.000
_cell.angle_alpha   90.00
_cell.angle_beta   90.00
_cell.angle_gamma   90.00
#
_symmetry.space_group_name_H-M   'P 1'
#
loop_
_entity.id
_entity.type
_entity.pdbx_description
1 polymer ?
#
loop_
_entity_poly.entity_id
_entity_poly.type
_entity_poly.pdbx_seq_one_letter_code
_entity_poly.pdbx_strand_id
1 'polypeptide(L)'
;MKKLSIVGLGKLGACTASCLSYRGINILGVDVNHGTVDAINNGKAPVLEPRLQEMISNSGGRLEATTDEARAIDETDVTLIIVPTPSKEDGNFSDKIMKKALTGLSLNLKDSNKPYHLFVITSTVSPKTCEEELIPLVEKVSGRVLNKGFGMCYNPEFIALGNVVDDTLQPDFVLIGES
;
A
#
# COMPACT_ATOMS: atom_id res chain seq x y z
N MET A 1 5.16 5.84 18.22
CA MET A 1 4.76 6.49 16.93
C MET A 1 4.20 5.38 16.05
N LYS A 2 3.02 5.56 15.47
CA LYS A 2 2.42 4.54 14.59
C LYS A 2 3.28 4.38 13.34
N LYS A 3 3.56 3.16 12.94
CA LYS A 3 4.24 2.79 11.71
C LYS A 3 3.20 2.25 10.73
N LEU A 4 3.29 2.61 9.48
CA LEU A 4 2.36 2.21 8.43
C LEU A 4 3.16 1.55 7.31
N SER A 5 2.62 0.51 6.69
CA SER A 5 3.26 -0.10 5.53
C SER A 5 2.55 0.27 4.22
N ILE A 6 3.32 0.28 3.14
CA ILE A 6 2.83 0.48 1.77
C ILE A 6 3.40 -0.64 0.90
N VAL A 7 2.52 -1.45 0.34
CA VAL A 7 2.87 -2.54 -0.57
C VAL A 7 2.71 -2.09 -2.01
N GLY A 8 3.80 -2.16 -2.77
CA GLY A 8 3.93 -1.63 -4.11
C GLY A 8 4.52 -0.23 -4.10
N LEU A 9 5.80 -0.12 -4.48
CA LEU A 9 6.57 1.14 -4.53
C LEU A 9 6.82 1.58 -5.98
N GLY A 10 5.82 1.37 -6.83
CA GLY A 10 5.76 1.99 -8.16
C GLY A 10 5.61 3.51 -8.05
N LYS A 11 5.25 4.17 -9.15
CA LYS A 11 5.18 5.64 -9.20
C LYS A 11 4.29 6.22 -8.09
N LEU A 12 3.06 5.73 -7.97
CA LEU A 12 2.12 6.19 -6.95
C LEU A 12 2.58 5.81 -5.53
N GLY A 13 2.90 4.52 -5.30
CA GLY A 13 3.27 4.05 -3.96
C GLY A 13 4.54 4.68 -3.41
N ALA A 14 5.57 4.91 -4.25
CA ALA A 14 6.79 5.60 -3.82
C ALA A 14 6.51 7.07 -3.45
N CYS A 15 5.66 7.76 -4.22
CA CYS A 15 5.26 9.13 -3.90
C CYS A 15 4.44 9.20 -2.61
N THR A 16 3.43 8.34 -2.46
CA THR A 16 2.62 8.27 -1.23
C THR A 16 3.50 7.98 -0.01
N ALA A 17 4.39 6.98 -0.10
CA ALA A 17 5.32 6.63 0.97
C ALA A 17 6.21 7.81 1.38
N SER A 18 6.75 8.51 0.40
CA SER A 18 7.64 9.64 0.62
C SER A 18 6.91 10.86 1.19
N CYS A 19 5.71 11.16 0.70
CA CYS A 19 4.88 12.27 1.20
C CYS A 19 4.43 12.03 2.65
N LEU A 20 4.00 10.82 2.99
CA LEU A 20 3.60 10.47 4.35
C LEU A 20 4.81 10.50 5.31
N SER A 21 5.98 10.02 4.87
CA SER A 21 7.20 10.10 5.67
C SER A 21 7.68 11.54 5.87
N TYR A 22 7.58 12.38 4.86
CA TYR A 22 7.82 13.83 4.95
C TYR A 22 6.89 14.50 5.98
N ARG A 23 5.63 14.08 6.06
CA ARG A 23 4.64 14.52 7.06
C ARG A 23 4.88 13.95 8.46
N GLY A 24 5.93 13.16 8.67
CA GLY A 24 6.35 12.67 9.99
C GLY A 24 5.84 11.29 10.37
N ILE A 25 5.24 10.54 9.44
CA ILE A 25 4.79 9.16 9.66
C ILE A 25 5.96 8.21 9.37
N ASN A 26 6.17 7.19 10.20
CA ASN A 26 7.12 6.12 9.89
C ASN A 26 6.52 5.18 8.86
N ILE A 27 7.18 5.01 7.73
CA ILE A 27 6.72 4.19 6.60
C ILE A 27 7.67 3.02 6.38
N LEU A 28 7.09 1.83 6.27
CA LEU A 28 7.74 0.65 5.72
C LEU A 28 7.19 0.38 4.32
N GLY A 29 7.96 0.68 3.31
CA GLY A 29 7.64 0.32 1.93
C GLY A 29 7.96 -1.16 1.67
N VAL A 30 7.10 -1.86 0.97
CA VAL A 30 7.32 -3.25 0.55
C VAL A 30 7.19 -3.35 -0.97
N ASP A 31 8.20 -3.87 -1.63
CA ASP A 31 8.18 -4.12 -3.06
C ASP A 31 8.98 -5.36 -3.43
N VAL A 32 8.53 -6.09 -4.44
CA VAL A 32 9.22 -7.29 -4.94
C VAL A 32 10.50 -6.95 -5.72
N ASN A 33 10.66 -5.71 -6.16
CA ASN A 33 11.80 -5.24 -6.93
C ASN A 33 12.93 -4.76 -6.00
N HIS A 34 14.00 -5.55 -5.91
CA HIS A 34 15.19 -5.21 -5.12
C HIS A 34 15.77 -3.85 -5.50
N GLY A 35 15.80 -3.48 -6.80
CA GLY A 35 16.33 -2.20 -7.25
C GLY A 35 15.52 -1.00 -6.71
N THR A 36 14.20 -1.14 -6.60
CA THR A 36 13.32 -0.14 -5.99
C THR A 36 13.62 0.00 -4.48
N VAL A 37 13.73 -1.12 -3.79
CA VAL A 37 14.05 -1.18 -2.36
C VAL A 37 15.41 -0.54 -2.08
N ASP A 38 16.43 -0.93 -2.84
CA ASP A 38 17.79 -0.39 -2.70
C ASP A 38 17.85 1.11 -2.99
N ALA A 39 17.14 1.58 -4.02
CA ALA A 39 17.09 3.00 -4.34
C ALA A 39 16.53 3.81 -3.16
N ILE A 40 15.38 3.42 -2.62
CA ILE A 40 14.74 4.11 -1.49
C ILE A 40 15.64 4.11 -0.26
N ASN A 41 16.22 2.95 0.11
CA ASN A 41 17.09 2.83 1.28
C ASN A 41 18.39 3.62 1.13
N ASN A 42 18.83 3.89 -0.10
CA ASN A 42 19.95 4.79 -0.40
C ASN A 42 19.52 6.26 -0.60
N GLY A 43 18.30 6.63 -0.24
CA GLY A 43 17.80 8.01 -0.36
C GLY A 43 17.57 8.47 -1.81
N LYS A 44 17.36 7.54 -2.74
CA LYS A 44 17.18 7.82 -4.17
C LYS A 44 15.76 7.53 -4.63
N ALA A 45 15.23 8.36 -5.51
CA ALA A 45 13.94 8.12 -6.15
C ALA A 45 14.02 6.91 -7.09
N PRO A 46 13.16 5.88 -6.91
CA PRO A 46 13.15 4.69 -7.74
C PRO A 46 12.51 4.91 -9.11
N VAL A 47 11.76 6.00 -9.28
CA VAL A 47 11.05 6.38 -10.49
C VAL A 47 11.15 7.88 -10.74
N LEU A 48 10.91 8.30 -11.98
CA LEU A 48 10.85 9.71 -12.34
C LEU A 48 9.44 10.26 -12.04
N GLU A 49 9.35 11.13 -11.03
CA GLU A 49 8.17 11.93 -10.73
C GLU A 49 8.65 13.27 -10.12
N PRO A 50 8.05 14.40 -10.50
CA PRO A 50 8.41 15.70 -9.94
C PRO A 50 8.38 15.67 -8.41
N ARG A 51 9.38 16.30 -7.78
CA ARG A 51 9.55 16.45 -6.33
C ARG A 51 9.74 15.14 -5.52
N LEU A 52 9.64 13.94 -6.12
CA LEU A 52 9.81 12.69 -5.39
C LEU A 52 11.17 12.60 -4.69
N GLN A 53 12.25 12.96 -5.39
CA GLN A 53 13.60 12.98 -4.80
C GLN A 53 13.68 13.93 -3.61
N GLU A 54 13.02 15.09 -3.68
CA GLU A 54 12.95 16.06 -2.58
C GLU A 54 12.27 15.44 -1.35
N MET A 55 11.12 14.77 -1.55
CA MET A 55 10.36 14.13 -0.47
C MET A 55 11.16 13.02 0.21
N ILE A 56 11.85 12.17 -0.56
CA ILE A 56 12.72 11.12 -0.02
C ILE A 56 13.85 11.72 0.80
N SER A 57 14.55 12.72 0.26
CA SER A 57 15.67 13.37 0.94
C SER A 57 15.24 14.03 2.26
N ASN A 58 14.02 14.52 2.34
CA ASN A 58 13.48 15.18 3.53
C ASN A 58 12.63 14.26 4.42
N SER A 59 12.63 12.93 4.17
CA SER A 59 11.90 11.95 4.99
C SER A 59 12.40 11.86 6.44
N GLY A 60 13.61 12.34 6.71
CA GLY A 60 14.20 12.34 8.05
C GLY A 60 14.41 10.93 8.62
N GLY A 61 14.73 9.95 7.77
CA GLY A 61 14.96 8.56 8.17
C GLY A 61 13.69 7.79 8.52
N ARG A 62 12.50 8.34 8.21
CA ARG A 62 11.20 7.70 8.48
C ARG A 62 10.70 6.80 7.34
N LEU A 63 11.39 6.75 6.23
CA LEU A 63 11.08 5.88 5.09
C LEU A 63 12.14 4.78 4.99
N GLU A 64 11.69 3.55 5.16
CA GLU A 64 12.46 2.33 4.97
C GLU A 64 11.77 1.47 3.93
N ALA A 65 12.51 0.68 3.15
CA ALA A 65 11.94 -0.25 2.19
C ALA A 65 12.50 -1.67 2.39
N THR A 66 11.71 -2.69 2.04
CA THR A 66 12.06 -4.10 2.15
C THR A 66 11.39 -4.94 1.07
N THR A 67 11.95 -6.11 0.78
CA THR A 67 11.27 -7.13 -0.03
C THR A 67 10.52 -8.15 0.83
N ASP A 68 10.65 -8.08 2.15
CA ASP A 68 10.01 -8.98 3.10
C ASP A 68 8.62 -8.46 3.50
N GLU A 69 7.59 -9.09 2.95
CA GLU A 69 6.20 -8.73 3.23
C GLU A 69 5.73 -9.11 4.65
N ALA A 70 6.43 -10.05 5.33
CA ALA A 70 6.09 -10.39 6.71
C ALA A 70 6.27 -9.18 7.64
N ARG A 71 7.29 -8.36 7.40
CA ARG A 71 7.53 -7.14 8.15
C ARG A 71 6.37 -6.13 8.06
N ALA A 72 5.62 -6.11 6.95
CA ALA A 72 4.44 -5.23 6.84
C ALA A 72 3.39 -5.59 7.89
N ILE A 73 3.21 -6.86 8.16
CA ILE A 73 2.27 -7.33 9.18
C ILE A 73 2.86 -7.15 10.59
N ASP A 74 4.09 -7.59 10.81
CA ASP A 74 4.68 -7.63 12.16
C ASP A 74 4.94 -6.24 12.73
N GLU A 75 5.40 -5.30 11.90
CA GLU A 75 5.87 -4.00 12.36
C GLU A 75 4.83 -2.87 12.22
N THR A 76 3.70 -3.10 11.53
CA THR A 76 2.70 -2.05 11.27
C THR A 76 1.28 -2.51 11.56
N ASP A 77 0.37 -1.59 11.85
CA ASP A 77 -1.05 -1.89 12.13
C ASP A 77 -1.96 -1.62 10.92
N VAL A 78 -1.41 -0.93 9.92
CA VAL A 78 -2.13 -0.53 8.69
C VAL A 78 -1.23 -0.78 7.49
N THR A 79 -1.76 -1.42 6.45
CA THR A 79 -1.09 -1.63 5.17
C THR A 79 -1.89 -1.02 4.04
N LEU A 80 -1.34 -0.02 3.35
CA LEU A 80 -1.85 0.46 2.06
C LEU A 80 -1.35 -0.46 0.95
N ILE A 81 -2.24 -0.87 0.04
CA ILE A 81 -1.90 -1.73 -1.09
C ILE A 81 -2.07 -0.94 -2.37
N ILE A 82 -0.92 -0.65 -3.02
CA ILE A 82 -0.79 0.19 -4.21
C ILE A 82 -0.05 -0.59 -5.29
N VAL A 83 -0.69 -1.65 -5.77
CA VAL A 83 -0.12 -2.55 -6.77
C VAL A 83 -0.79 -2.37 -8.14
N PRO A 84 -0.12 -2.72 -9.24
CA PRO A 84 -0.72 -2.61 -10.58
C PRO A 84 -2.01 -3.44 -10.72
N THR A 85 -3.03 -2.83 -11.32
CA THR A 85 -4.29 -3.47 -11.72
C THR A 85 -4.56 -3.22 -13.20
N PRO A 86 -3.82 -3.89 -14.12
CA PRO A 86 -3.91 -3.62 -15.54
C PRO A 86 -5.31 -3.93 -16.08
N SER A 87 -5.73 -3.15 -17.08
CA SER A 87 -7.00 -3.36 -17.76
C SER A 87 -7.01 -4.69 -18.52
N LYS A 88 -8.14 -5.38 -18.50
CA LYS A 88 -8.43 -6.57 -19.30
C LYS A 88 -9.06 -6.16 -20.63
N GLU A 89 -9.17 -7.12 -21.56
CA GLU A 89 -9.82 -6.91 -22.86
C GLU A 89 -11.32 -6.55 -22.74
N ASP A 90 -11.97 -7.00 -21.69
CA ASP A 90 -13.38 -6.71 -21.38
C ASP A 90 -13.60 -5.34 -20.71
N GLY A 91 -12.55 -4.54 -20.55
CA GLY A 91 -12.59 -3.22 -19.90
C GLY A 91 -12.54 -3.24 -18.37
N ASN A 92 -12.61 -4.41 -17.75
CA ASN A 92 -12.44 -4.56 -16.29
C ASN A 92 -10.97 -4.50 -15.88
N PHE A 93 -10.70 -4.31 -14.59
CA PHE A 93 -9.35 -4.36 -14.03
C PHE A 93 -8.96 -5.79 -13.61
N SER A 94 -7.68 -6.12 -13.80
CA SER A 94 -7.13 -7.39 -13.33
C SER A 94 -6.72 -7.28 -11.88
N ASP A 95 -7.32 -8.06 -11.03
CA ASP A 95 -7.06 -8.15 -9.59
C ASP A 95 -6.00 -9.21 -9.20
N LYS A 96 -5.38 -9.86 -10.19
CA LYS A 96 -4.42 -10.95 -9.95
C LYS A 96 -3.25 -10.57 -9.05
N ILE A 97 -2.65 -9.39 -9.29
CA ILE A 97 -1.51 -8.91 -8.49
C ILE A 97 -1.99 -8.52 -7.10
N MET A 98 -3.14 -7.86 -7.00
CA MET A 98 -3.79 -7.51 -5.73
C MET A 98 -4.06 -8.77 -4.88
N LYS A 99 -4.70 -9.79 -5.46
CA LYS A 99 -4.97 -11.06 -4.77
C LYS A 99 -3.69 -11.77 -4.35
N LYS A 100 -2.63 -11.74 -5.16
CA LYS A 100 -1.34 -12.29 -4.80
C LYS A 100 -0.74 -11.59 -3.59
N ALA A 101 -0.70 -10.27 -3.59
CA ALA A 101 -0.19 -9.48 -2.47
C ALA A 101 -1.01 -9.72 -1.19
N LEU A 102 -2.35 -9.66 -1.28
CA LEU A 102 -3.22 -9.95 -0.13
C LEU A 102 -3.08 -11.38 0.38
N THR A 103 -2.84 -12.36 -0.50
CA THR A 103 -2.62 -13.75 -0.07
C THR A 103 -1.36 -13.85 0.79
N GLY A 104 -0.23 -13.26 0.35
CA GLY A 104 1.01 -13.25 1.13
C GLY A 104 0.84 -12.55 2.48
N LEU A 105 0.27 -11.34 2.48
CA LEU A 105 -0.02 -10.60 3.71
C LEU A 105 -0.96 -11.37 4.65
N SER A 106 -1.97 -12.06 4.11
CA SER A 106 -2.93 -12.83 4.90
C SER A 106 -2.30 -14.09 5.52
N LEU A 107 -1.35 -14.75 4.84
CA LEU A 107 -0.57 -15.83 5.41
C LEU A 107 0.26 -15.34 6.59
N ASN A 108 0.96 -14.22 6.43
CA ASN A 108 1.73 -13.62 7.52
C ASN A 108 0.82 -13.18 8.68
N LEU A 109 -0.38 -12.65 8.40
CA LEU A 109 -1.36 -12.31 9.44
C LEU A 109 -1.87 -13.53 10.20
N LYS A 110 -2.07 -14.67 9.52
CA LYS A 110 -2.44 -15.94 10.14
C LYS A 110 -1.43 -16.37 11.19
N ASP A 111 -0.14 -16.28 10.84
CA ASP A 111 0.96 -16.74 11.68
C ASP A 111 1.39 -15.71 12.73
N SER A 112 0.87 -14.48 12.65
CA SER A 112 1.17 -13.41 13.58
C SER A 112 0.36 -13.49 14.87
N ASN A 113 0.91 -12.91 15.95
CA ASN A 113 0.19 -12.74 17.23
C ASN A 113 -0.63 -11.44 17.30
N LYS A 114 -0.77 -10.72 16.18
CA LYS A 114 -1.54 -9.47 16.17
C LYS A 114 -3.02 -9.71 16.40
N PRO A 115 -3.67 -8.91 17.25
CA PRO A 115 -5.13 -9.00 17.43
C PRO A 115 -5.90 -8.46 16.23
N TYR A 116 -5.32 -7.47 15.49
CA TYR A 116 -6.00 -6.78 14.40
C TYR A 116 -5.01 -6.16 13.42
N HIS A 117 -5.37 -6.12 12.13
CA HIS A 117 -4.64 -5.40 11.08
C HIS A 117 -5.60 -4.77 10.08
N LEU A 118 -5.36 -3.52 9.66
CA LEU A 118 -6.18 -2.84 8.67
C LEU A 118 -5.52 -2.89 7.29
N PHE A 119 -6.22 -3.45 6.30
CA PHE A 119 -5.84 -3.37 4.89
C PHE A 119 -6.56 -2.20 4.22
N VAL A 120 -5.82 -1.35 3.53
CA VAL A 120 -6.34 -0.22 2.76
C VAL A 120 -6.07 -0.48 1.28
N ILE A 121 -7.12 -0.71 0.52
CA ILE A 121 -7.04 -0.94 -0.92
C ILE A 121 -7.04 0.41 -1.61
N THR A 122 -5.89 0.79 -2.16
CA THR A 122 -5.72 2.07 -2.86
C THR A 122 -5.70 1.89 -4.38
N SER A 123 -5.24 0.73 -4.87
CA SER A 123 -5.30 0.40 -6.29
C SER A 123 -6.73 0.40 -6.81
N THR A 124 -6.92 0.81 -8.06
CA THR A 124 -8.21 0.75 -8.73
C THR A 124 -8.69 -0.70 -8.87
N VAL A 125 -9.88 -0.99 -8.37
CA VAL A 125 -10.55 -2.28 -8.51
C VAL A 125 -11.97 -2.08 -9.07
N SER A 126 -12.54 -3.12 -9.66
CA SER A 126 -13.94 -3.07 -10.12
C SER A 126 -14.90 -2.96 -8.94
N PRO A 127 -16.09 -2.36 -9.13
CA PRO A 127 -17.10 -2.31 -8.08
C PRO A 127 -17.36 -3.68 -7.46
N LYS A 128 -17.59 -3.73 -6.14
CA LYS A 128 -17.81 -4.93 -5.33
C LYS A 128 -16.60 -5.86 -5.15
N THR A 129 -15.47 -5.64 -5.84
CA THR A 129 -14.29 -6.51 -5.70
C THR A 129 -13.85 -6.64 -4.23
N CYS A 130 -13.87 -5.57 -3.45
CA CYS A 130 -13.50 -5.64 -2.03
C CYS A 130 -14.41 -6.59 -1.25
N GLU A 131 -15.72 -6.45 -1.41
CA GLU A 131 -16.73 -7.20 -0.67
C GLU A 131 -16.84 -8.67 -1.13
N GLU A 132 -16.88 -8.90 -2.46
CA GLU A 132 -17.17 -10.22 -3.02
C GLU A 132 -15.93 -11.10 -3.21
N GLU A 133 -14.72 -10.50 -3.27
CA GLU A 133 -13.51 -11.22 -3.61
C GLU A 133 -12.36 -11.04 -2.59
N LEU A 134 -12.02 -9.80 -2.20
CA LEU A 134 -10.84 -9.56 -1.39
C LEU A 134 -11.07 -9.87 0.09
N ILE A 135 -12.20 -9.46 0.67
CA ILE A 135 -12.56 -9.81 2.06
C ILE A 135 -12.66 -11.33 2.23
N PRO A 136 -13.42 -12.08 1.40
CA PRO A 136 -13.47 -13.54 1.50
C PRO A 136 -12.10 -14.21 1.33
N LEU A 137 -11.22 -13.65 0.48
CA LEU A 137 -9.86 -14.14 0.32
C LEU A 137 -9.06 -14.02 1.62
N VAL A 138 -9.09 -12.84 2.26
CA VAL A 138 -8.38 -12.60 3.53
C VAL A 138 -8.93 -13.50 4.63
N GLU A 139 -10.25 -13.65 4.76
CA GLU A 139 -10.88 -14.54 5.74
C GLU A 139 -10.44 -16.00 5.55
N LYS A 140 -10.50 -16.48 4.30
CA LYS A 140 -10.13 -17.86 3.96
C LYS A 140 -8.66 -18.15 4.23
N VAL A 141 -7.76 -17.22 3.90
CA VAL A 141 -6.30 -17.45 4.00
C VAL A 141 -5.81 -17.23 5.42
N SER A 142 -6.23 -16.15 6.08
CA SER A 142 -5.76 -15.82 7.43
C SER A 142 -6.51 -16.58 8.53
N GLY A 143 -7.71 -17.09 8.26
CA GLY A 143 -8.61 -17.65 9.28
C GLY A 143 -9.18 -16.58 10.21
N ARG A 144 -8.97 -15.29 9.92
CA ARG A 144 -9.49 -14.15 10.68
C ARG A 144 -10.84 -13.73 10.16
N VAL A 145 -11.64 -13.06 10.97
CA VAL A 145 -12.97 -12.56 10.62
C VAL A 145 -12.93 -11.04 10.49
N LEU A 146 -13.59 -10.52 9.44
CA LEU A 146 -13.74 -9.09 9.23
C LEU A 146 -14.24 -8.37 10.48
N ASN A 147 -13.71 -7.18 10.74
CA ASN A 147 -14.03 -6.33 11.91
C ASN A 147 -13.72 -6.95 13.29
N LYS A 148 -13.09 -8.14 13.33
CA LYS A 148 -12.61 -8.78 14.57
C LYS A 148 -11.10 -9.02 14.55
N GLY A 149 -10.57 -9.61 13.50
CA GLY A 149 -9.15 -9.89 13.38
C GLY A 149 -8.44 -9.09 12.28
N PHE A 150 -9.20 -8.49 11.38
CA PHE A 150 -8.75 -7.52 10.39
C PHE A 150 -9.86 -6.58 9.98
N GLY A 151 -9.50 -5.46 9.36
CA GLY A 151 -10.39 -4.56 8.65
C GLY A 151 -9.97 -4.38 7.22
N MET A 152 -10.89 -3.93 6.37
CA MET A 152 -10.59 -3.53 5.01
C MET A 152 -11.32 -2.23 4.69
N CYS A 153 -10.65 -1.29 4.03
CA CYS A 153 -11.30 -0.14 3.45
C CYS A 153 -10.77 0.12 2.04
N TYR A 154 -11.56 0.81 1.24
CA TYR A 154 -11.20 1.24 -0.09
C TYR A 154 -10.90 2.74 -0.06
N ASN A 155 -9.67 3.10 -0.44
CA ASN A 155 -9.23 4.50 -0.50
C ASN A 155 -8.56 4.77 -1.85
N PRO A 156 -9.35 4.95 -2.93
CA PRO A 156 -8.81 5.26 -4.25
C PRO A 156 -8.18 6.64 -4.29
N GLU A 157 -7.14 6.78 -5.10
CA GLU A 157 -6.47 8.05 -5.35
C GLU A 157 -7.02 8.72 -6.61
N PHE A 158 -7.15 10.03 -6.56
CA PHE A 158 -7.61 10.88 -7.68
C PHE A 158 -6.46 11.80 -8.13
N ILE A 159 -5.40 11.18 -8.66
CA ILE A 159 -4.10 11.81 -8.91
C ILE A 159 -3.74 11.77 -10.39
N ALA A 160 -3.18 12.88 -10.90
CA ALA A 160 -2.62 12.96 -12.22
C ALA A 160 -1.11 12.63 -12.21
N LEU A 161 -0.63 11.78 -13.12
CA LEU A 161 0.79 11.54 -13.32
C LEU A 161 1.50 12.84 -13.70
N GLY A 162 2.65 13.10 -13.06
CA GLY A 162 3.39 14.35 -13.19
C GLY A 162 3.07 15.38 -12.10
N ASN A 163 2.05 15.11 -11.27
CA ASN A 163 1.66 15.98 -10.13
C ASN A 163 1.39 15.17 -8.85
N VAL A 164 1.83 13.91 -8.81
CA VAL A 164 1.48 12.94 -7.74
C VAL A 164 1.85 13.45 -6.34
N VAL A 165 3.01 14.09 -6.20
CA VAL A 165 3.47 14.61 -4.90
C VAL A 165 2.56 15.74 -4.41
N ASP A 166 2.23 16.70 -5.28
CA ASP A 166 1.41 17.85 -4.89
C ASP A 166 -0.02 17.41 -4.58
N ASP A 167 -0.61 16.55 -5.41
CA ASP A 167 -1.96 16.00 -5.18
C ASP A 167 -2.03 15.15 -3.90
N THR A 168 -0.95 14.40 -3.56
CA THR A 168 -0.87 13.66 -2.30
C THR A 168 -0.74 14.57 -1.08
N LEU A 169 0.01 15.67 -1.19
CA LEU A 169 0.22 16.61 -0.09
C LEU A 169 -0.98 17.54 0.14
N GLN A 170 -1.73 17.87 -0.91
CA GLN A 170 -2.87 18.79 -0.90
C GLN A 170 -4.01 18.23 -1.75
N PRO A 171 -4.61 17.09 -1.36
CA PRO A 171 -5.71 16.49 -2.11
C PRO A 171 -6.96 17.38 -2.04
N ASP A 172 -7.69 17.52 -3.14
CA ASP A 172 -8.99 18.22 -3.17
C ASP A 172 -10.01 17.54 -2.25
N PHE A 173 -9.97 16.21 -2.19
CA PHE A 173 -10.76 15.39 -1.27
C PHE A 173 -10.12 14.01 -1.07
N VAL A 174 -10.52 13.34 -0.01
CA VAL A 174 -10.14 11.95 0.28
C VAL A 174 -11.41 11.12 0.37
N LEU A 175 -11.49 10.06 -0.42
CA LEU A 175 -12.61 9.11 -0.40
C LEU A 175 -12.21 7.86 0.39
N ILE A 176 -13.01 7.49 1.38
CA ILE A 176 -12.83 6.27 2.17
C ILE A 176 -14.14 5.50 2.19
N GLY A 177 -14.15 4.32 1.57
CA GLY A 177 -15.22 3.34 1.69
C GLY A 177 -14.86 2.35 2.79
N GLU A 178 -15.64 2.32 3.86
CA GLU A 178 -15.49 1.35 4.95
C GLU A 178 -16.30 0.07 4.68
N SER A 179 -15.89 -1.05 5.30
CA SER A 179 -16.56 -2.35 5.22
C SER A 179 -17.20 -2.74 6.55
#